data_ed9b9aea45a2ec24019bfec7cebd5b8b
#
_entry.id   ed9b9aea45a2ec24019bfec7cebd5b8b
#
_cell.length_a   1.000
_cell.length_b   1.000
_cell.length_c   1.000
_cell.angle_alpha   90.00
_cell.angle_beta   90.00
_cell.angle_gamma   90.00
#
_symmetry.space_group_name_H-M   'P 1'
#
loop_
_entity.id
_entity.type
_entity.pdbx_description
1 polymer ?
#
loop_
_entity_poly.entity_id
_entity_poly.type
_entity_poly.pdbx_seq_one_letter_code
_entity_poly.pdbx_strand_id
1 'polypeptide(L)'
;MDSEQQPVRIVIVDDDQLVRMALRLVIEGEPDLAVVAEAADGDAAITVVAEQHPDVVLMDVRMPGRDGLSATRELLARPSPPNVLMLTTFDSDDLVLGALHAGALGFVLKDTPPARIIDAVRTVAEGNPVLSPVATARVIAAATGPRSAHVRRPSREAALNRLSTLTERELETARAIADGLGNPEIAERLRISVATVKAHTGNLFAKLDVENRVQIALLVRDAED
;
A
#
# COMPACT_ATOMS: atom_id res chain seq x y z
N MET A 1 12.01 24.91 20.02
CA MET A 1 11.12 25.21 18.86
C MET A 1 10.66 23.86 18.38
N ASP A 2 9.55 23.41 18.95
CA ASP A 2 8.92 22.16 18.51
C ASP A 2 8.45 22.40 17.06
N SER A 3 9.00 21.64 16.13
CA SER A 3 8.45 21.59 14.78
C SER A 3 7.04 21.04 14.95
N GLU A 4 5.99 21.86 14.81
CA GLU A 4 4.63 21.39 14.69
C GLU A 4 4.58 20.45 13.47
N GLN A 5 4.69 19.17 13.74
CA GLN A 5 4.55 18.13 12.72
C GLN A 5 3.10 18.21 12.25
N GLN A 6 2.89 18.49 10.97
CA GLN A 6 1.54 18.49 10.41
C GLN A 6 0.89 17.12 10.62
N PRO A 7 -0.38 17.09 11.02
CA PRO A 7 -1.07 15.83 11.24
C PRO A 7 -1.15 15.01 9.95
N VAL A 8 -1.07 13.70 10.08
CA VAL A 8 -1.27 12.75 8.96
C VAL A 8 -2.68 12.93 8.43
N ARG A 9 -2.80 13.22 7.14
CA ARG A 9 -4.07 13.49 6.46
C ARG A 9 -4.68 12.18 5.97
N ILE A 10 -5.90 11.88 6.41
CA ILE A 10 -6.55 10.60 6.19
C ILE A 10 -7.88 10.80 5.45
N VAL A 11 -8.14 9.98 4.45
CA VAL A 11 -9.45 9.80 3.83
C VAL A 11 -10.00 8.44 4.24
N ILE A 12 -11.26 8.41 4.69
CA ILE A 12 -11.98 7.18 5.03
C ILE A 12 -12.94 6.84 3.90
N VAL A 13 -12.86 5.61 3.40
CA VAL A 13 -13.71 5.13 2.30
C VAL A 13 -14.40 3.83 2.72
N ASP A 14 -15.70 3.88 2.88
CA ASP A 14 -16.53 2.77 3.33
C ASP A 14 -17.99 3.05 2.94
N ASP A 15 -18.76 2.09 2.50
CA ASP A 15 -20.18 2.30 2.15
C ASP A 15 -21.09 2.42 3.40
N ASP A 16 -20.66 1.85 4.54
CA ASP A 16 -21.39 1.95 5.80
C ASP A 16 -21.06 3.27 6.53
N GLN A 17 -22.05 4.14 6.65
CA GLN A 17 -21.92 5.42 7.35
C GLN A 17 -21.54 5.25 8.84
N LEU A 18 -22.04 4.20 9.51
CA LEU A 18 -21.73 3.97 10.93
C LEU A 18 -20.27 3.60 11.12
N VAL A 19 -19.70 2.81 10.20
CA VAL A 19 -18.28 2.47 10.19
C VAL A 19 -17.44 3.73 9.99
N ARG A 20 -17.79 4.59 9.01
CA ARG A 20 -17.05 5.86 8.80
C ARG A 20 -17.09 6.74 10.03
N MET A 21 -18.26 6.91 10.67
CA MET A 21 -18.40 7.69 11.91
C MET A 21 -17.55 7.11 13.06
N ALA A 22 -17.53 5.79 13.23
CA ALA A 22 -16.74 5.14 14.26
C ALA A 22 -15.23 5.33 14.02
N LEU A 23 -14.76 5.13 12.79
CA LEU A 23 -13.37 5.34 12.42
C LEU A 23 -12.95 6.79 12.60
N ARG A 24 -13.79 7.75 12.18
CA ARG A 24 -13.54 9.18 12.39
C ARG A 24 -13.36 9.50 13.86
N LEU A 25 -14.28 9.05 14.72
CA LEU A 25 -14.22 9.30 16.15
C LEU A 25 -12.91 8.79 16.78
N VAL A 26 -12.48 7.60 16.37
CA VAL A 26 -11.25 6.97 16.87
C VAL A 26 -10.01 7.73 16.37
N ILE A 27 -9.98 8.11 15.10
CA ILE A 27 -8.83 8.79 14.48
C ILE A 27 -8.70 10.23 14.98
N GLU A 28 -9.79 10.98 15.07
CA GLU A 28 -9.79 12.37 15.54
C GLU A 28 -9.52 12.48 17.07
N GLY A 29 -9.53 11.37 17.79
CA GLY A 29 -9.04 11.30 19.17
C GLY A 29 -7.52 11.44 19.31
N GLU A 30 -6.77 11.32 18.19
CA GLU A 30 -5.31 11.39 18.16
C GLU A 30 -4.84 12.73 17.57
N PRO A 31 -4.02 13.51 18.28
CA PRO A 31 -3.65 14.87 17.85
C PRO A 31 -2.74 14.90 16.59
N ASP A 32 -2.09 13.81 16.28
CA ASP A 32 -1.19 13.63 15.13
C ASP A 32 -1.90 13.12 13.87
N LEU A 33 -3.22 12.87 13.92
CA LEU A 33 -4.02 12.34 12.83
C LEU A 33 -5.20 13.27 12.50
N ALA A 34 -5.55 13.40 11.22
CA ALA A 34 -6.67 14.24 10.79
C ALA A 34 -7.47 13.58 9.66
N VAL A 35 -8.76 13.38 9.86
CA VAL A 35 -9.67 12.94 8.79
C VAL A 35 -10.05 14.14 7.94
N VAL A 36 -9.50 14.22 6.74
CA VAL A 36 -9.69 15.36 5.83
C VAL A 36 -10.94 15.22 4.95
N ALA A 37 -11.39 13.99 4.71
CA ALA A 37 -12.65 13.73 4.00
C ALA A 37 -13.10 12.26 4.15
N GLU A 38 -14.32 12.00 3.68
CA GLU A 38 -14.94 10.67 3.60
C GLU A 38 -15.50 10.41 2.20
N ALA A 39 -15.59 9.13 1.82
CA ALA A 39 -16.25 8.69 0.61
C ALA A 39 -17.06 7.41 0.90
N ALA A 40 -18.15 7.22 0.15
CA ALA A 40 -19.04 6.07 0.33
C ALA A 40 -18.85 4.98 -0.74
N ASP A 41 -18.01 5.22 -1.75
CA ASP A 41 -17.71 4.27 -2.82
C ASP A 41 -16.37 4.60 -3.48
N GLY A 42 -15.93 3.72 -4.39
CA GLY A 42 -14.65 3.87 -5.06
C GLY A 42 -14.54 5.07 -6.01
N ASP A 43 -15.62 5.49 -6.67
CA ASP A 43 -15.60 6.64 -7.58
C ASP A 43 -15.51 7.96 -6.80
N ALA A 44 -16.28 8.06 -5.71
CA ALA A 44 -16.18 9.19 -4.78
C ALA A 44 -14.77 9.25 -4.14
N ALA A 45 -14.19 8.11 -3.78
CA ALA A 45 -12.83 8.04 -3.24
C ALA A 45 -11.78 8.61 -4.19
N ILE A 46 -11.85 8.25 -5.48
CA ILE A 46 -10.93 8.74 -6.52
C ILE A 46 -11.00 10.27 -6.65
N THR A 47 -12.20 10.82 -6.58
CA THR A 47 -12.46 12.27 -6.66
C THR A 47 -11.91 12.99 -5.43
N VAL A 48 -12.28 12.53 -4.25
CA VAL A 48 -11.88 13.13 -2.97
C VAL A 48 -10.37 13.08 -2.76
N VAL A 49 -9.73 11.96 -3.09
CA VAL A 49 -8.25 11.83 -3.01
C VAL A 49 -7.54 12.81 -3.94
N ALA A 50 -8.10 13.07 -5.14
CA ALA A 50 -7.54 14.06 -6.06
C ALA A 50 -7.62 15.50 -5.54
N GLU A 51 -8.66 15.82 -4.77
CA GLU A 51 -8.88 17.16 -4.21
C GLU A 51 -8.10 17.37 -2.90
N GLN A 52 -8.09 16.33 -2.04
CA GLN A 52 -7.58 16.45 -0.68
C GLN A 52 -6.10 16.09 -0.54
N HIS A 53 -5.52 15.34 -1.46
CA HIS A 53 -4.13 14.86 -1.39
C HIS A 53 -3.77 14.25 -0.03
N PRO A 54 -4.48 13.20 0.43
CA PRO A 54 -4.22 12.60 1.73
C PRO A 54 -2.90 11.82 1.74
N ASP A 55 -2.34 11.63 2.94
CA ASP A 55 -1.18 10.74 3.15
C ASP A 55 -1.61 9.27 3.16
N VAL A 56 -2.77 8.99 3.77
CA VAL A 56 -3.33 7.65 3.94
C VAL A 56 -4.79 7.61 3.49
N VAL A 57 -5.15 6.53 2.81
CA VAL A 57 -6.54 6.18 2.52
C VAL A 57 -6.88 4.89 3.25
N LEU A 58 -7.86 4.95 4.17
CA LEU A 58 -8.52 3.78 4.71
C LEU A 58 -9.60 3.35 3.75
N MET A 59 -9.43 2.18 3.10
CA MET A 59 -10.27 1.75 1.99
C MET A 59 -10.98 0.45 2.32
N ASP A 60 -12.31 0.46 2.36
CA ASP A 60 -13.05 -0.81 2.39
C ASP A 60 -12.87 -1.57 1.06
N VAL A 61 -12.80 -2.88 1.16
CA VAL A 61 -12.66 -3.77 0.00
C VAL A 61 -13.96 -3.87 -0.76
N ARG A 62 -15.08 -4.00 -0.05
CA ARG A 62 -16.39 -4.30 -0.65
C ARG A 62 -17.33 -3.12 -0.55
N MET A 63 -17.55 -2.46 -1.67
CA MET A 63 -18.48 -1.35 -1.79
C MET A 63 -19.34 -1.51 -3.05
N PRO A 64 -20.58 -0.98 -3.07
CA PRO A 64 -21.39 -0.92 -4.28
C PRO A 64 -20.71 -0.13 -5.40
N GLY A 65 -20.95 -0.51 -6.64
CA GLY A 65 -20.33 0.13 -7.79
C GLY A 65 -18.87 -0.26 -7.97
N ARG A 66 -17.98 0.71 -7.84
CA ARG A 66 -16.53 0.47 -7.89
C ARG A 66 -16.02 -0.06 -6.55
N ASP A 67 -15.50 -1.27 -6.54
CA ASP A 67 -14.90 -1.86 -5.34
C ASP A 67 -13.57 -1.20 -4.93
N GLY A 68 -13.15 -1.42 -3.68
CA GLY A 68 -11.95 -0.82 -3.12
C GLY A 68 -10.66 -1.30 -3.79
N LEU A 69 -10.61 -2.52 -4.30
CA LEU A 69 -9.42 -3.03 -5.00
C LEU A 69 -9.22 -2.30 -6.33
N SER A 70 -10.30 -2.08 -7.08
CA SER A 70 -10.27 -1.34 -8.35
C SER A 70 -9.95 0.14 -8.13
N ALA A 71 -10.54 0.75 -7.09
CA ALA A 71 -10.23 2.13 -6.71
C ALA A 71 -8.75 2.28 -6.30
N THR A 72 -8.23 1.35 -5.52
CA THR A 72 -6.82 1.35 -5.08
C THR A 72 -5.86 1.30 -6.27
N ARG A 73 -6.08 0.42 -7.25
CA ARG A 73 -5.23 0.37 -8.46
C ARG A 73 -5.18 1.70 -9.19
N GLU A 74 -6.33 2.36 -9.34
CA GLU A 74 -6.41 3.66 -10.02
C GLU A 74 -5.73 4.78 -9.20
N LEU A 75 -5.91 4.79 -7.88
CA LEU A 75 -5.25 5.76 -7.00
C LEU A 75 -3.73 5.61 -7.04
N LEU A 76 -3.23 4.37 -7.03
CA LEU A 76 -1.79 4.09 -7.01
C LEU A 76 -1.11 4.30 -8.38
N ALA A 77 -1.86 4.35 -9.48
CA ALA A 77 -1.35 4.69 -10.81
C ALA A 77 -1.05 6.20 -10.98
N ARG A 78 -1.39 7.05 -10.00
CA ARG A 78 -1.18 8.51 -10.05
C ARG A 78 0.26 8.90 -9.76
N PRO A 79 0.71 10.10 -10.21
CA PRO A 79 2.11 10.55 -10.00
C PRO A 79 2.52 10.69 -8.53
N SER A 80 1.57 10.99 -7.63
CA SER A 80 1.79 11.10 -6.17
C SER A 80 0.72 10.31 -5.44
N PRO A 81 0.83 8.98 -5.41
CA PRO A 81 -0.19 8.14 -4.83
C PRO A 81 -0.19 8.27 -3.30
N PRO A 82 -1.37 8.22 -2.65
CA PRO A 82 -1.46 8.05 -1.21
C PRO A 82 -1.02 6.64 -0.80
N ASN A 83 -0.72 6.44 0.47
CA ASN A 83 -0.62 5.09 1.01
C ASN A 83 -2.03 4.52 1.24
N VAL A 84 -2.26 3.27 0.90
CA VAL A 84 -3.58 2.64 1.07
C VAL A 84 -3.50 1.55 2.14
N LEU A 85 -4.35 1.66 3.16
CA LEU A 85 -4.61 0.64 4.17
C LEU A 85 -6.01 0.08 3.94
N MET A 86 -6.08 -1.19 3.51
CA MET A 86 -7.36 -1.86 3.27
C MET A 86 -8.03 -2.25 4.58
N LEU A 87 -9.32 -1.98 4.67
CA LEU A 87 -10.20 -2.41 5.76
C LEU A 87 -11.23 -3.41 5.21
N THR A 88 -11.53 -4.47 5.95
CA THR A 88 -12.57 -5.43 5.54
C THR A 88 -13.16 -6.17 6.74
N THR A 89 -14.37 -6.64 6.59
CA THR A 89 -15.01 -7.55 7.55
C THR A 89 -14.61 -9.01 7.34
N PHE A 90 -14.01 -9.35 6.20
CA PHE A 90 -13.67 -10.73 5.84
C PHE A 90 -12.20 -10.88 5.52
N ASP A 91 -11.61 -11.96 5.99
CA ASP A 91 -10.21 -12.33 5.82
C ASP A 91 -9.99 -13.46 4.81
N SER A 92 -10.81 -13.55 3.75
CA SER A 92 -10.61 -14.58 2.73
C SER A 92 -9.26 -14.41 2.02
N ASP A 93 -8.63 -15.54 1.66
CA ASP A 93 -7.30 -15.56 1.03
C ASP A 93 -7.25 -14.70 -0.24
N ASP A 94 -8.30 -14.75 -1.06
CA ASP A 94 -8.40 -14.00 -2.31
C ASP A 94 -8.44 -12.48 -2.08
N LEU A 95 -9.05 -12.00 -0.98
CA LEU A 95 -9.12 -10.58 -0.67
C LEU A 95 -7.77 -10.03 -0.17
N VAL A 96 -7.07 -10.77 0.67
CA VAL A 96 -5.74 -10.36 1.15
C VAL A 96 -4.76 -10.29 -0.02
N LEU A 97 -4.70 -11.34 -0.84
CA LEU A 97 -3.85 -11.35 -2.03
C LEU A 97 -4.28 -10.28 -3.04
N GLY A 98 -5.59 -10.10 -3.23
CA GLY A 98 -6.15 -9.05 -4.09
C GLY A 98 -5.74 -7.64 -3.64
N ALA A 99 -5.75 -7.36 -2.32
CA ALA A 99 -5.32 -6.09 -1.74
C ALA A 99 -3.83 -5.82 -1.99
N LEU A 100 -2.99 -6.83 -1.78
CA LEU A 100 -1.56 -6.72 -2.04
C LEU A 100 -1.26 -6.59 -3.55
N HIS A 101 -1.98 -7.32 -4.40
CA HIS A 101 -1.88 -7.16 -5.85
C HIS A 101 -2.36 -5.79 -6.33
N ALA A 102 -3.37 -5.20 -5.67
CA ALA A 102 -3.78 -3.83 -5.96
C ALA A 102 -2.74 -2.78 -5.49
N GLY A 103 -1.71 -3.19 -4.75
CA GLY A 103 -0.63 -2.33 -4.28
C GLY A 103 -0.86 -1.71 -2.91
N ALA A 104 -1.89 -2.14 -2.17
CA ALA A 104 -2.13 -1.66 -0.81
C ALA A 104 -0.90 -1.94 0.09
N LEU A 105 -0.56 -0.98 0.95
CA LEU A 105 0.54 -1.09 1.89
C LEU A 105 0.18 -1.89 3.13
N GLY A 106 -1.12 -2.02 3.42
CA GLY A 106 -1.58 -2.74 4.59
C GLY A 106 -2.97 -3.32 4.41
N PHE A 107 -3.27 -4.26 5.32
CA PHE A 107 -4.55 -4.95 5.38
C PHE A 107 -4.91 -5.21 6.85
N VAL A 108 -6.06 -4.69 7.27
CA VAL A 108 -6.57 -4.77 8.63
C VAL A 108 -8.04 -5.19 8.61
N LEU A 109 -8.46 -6.00 9.57
CA LEU A 109 -9.85 -6.38 9.74
C LEU A 109 -10.62 -5.25 10.48
N LYS A 110 -11.89 -5.03 10.14
CA LYS A 110 -12.75 -4.01 10.78
C LYS A 110 -13.05 -4.31 12.25
N ASP A 111 -12.89 -5.56 12.70
CA ASP A 111 -13.01 -5.99 14.10
C ASP A 111 -11.71 -5.81 14.91
N THR A 112 -10.65 -5.31 14.27
CA THR A 112 -9.39 -5.00 14.95
C THR A 112 -9.60 -3.91 16.00
N PRO A 113 -9.01 -4.06 17.20
CA PRO A 113 -9.12 -3.04 18.24
C PRO A 113 -8.70 -1.65 17.73
N PRO A 114 -9.43 -0.56 18.10
CA PRO A 114 -9.16 0.79 17.61
C PRO A 114 -7.71 1.24 17.73
N ALA A 115 -7.04 0.98 18.86
CA ALA A 115 -5.63 1.33 19.05
C ALA A 115 -4.72 0.68 17.99
N ARG A 116 -5.03 -0.54 17.55
CA ARG A 116 -4.25 -1.22 16.50
C ARG A 116 -4.52 -0.65 15.12
N ILE A 117 -5.72 -0.15 14.86
CA ILE A 117 -6.02 0.57 13.61
C ILE A 117 -5.20 1.86 13.56
N ILE A 118 -5.13 2.60 14.66
CA ILE A 118 -4.31 3.82 14.79
C ILE A 118 -2.83 3.51 14.54
N ASP A 119 -2.28 2.49 15.20
CA ASP A 119 -0.88 2.07 14.98
C ASP A 119 -0.63 1.69 13.51
N ALA A 120 -1.58 0.99 12.88
CA ALA A 120 -1.51 0.63 11.47
C ALA A 120 -1.51 1.87 10.56
N VAL A 121 -2.36 2.86 10.84
CA VAL A 121 -2.42 4.13 10.10
C VAL A 121 -1.07 4.86 10.18
N ARG A 122 -0.48 4.99 11.38
CA ARG A 122 0.83 5.62 11.57
C ARG A 122 1.92 4.90 10.78
N THR A 123 1.96 3.57 10.90
CA THR A 123 2.95 2.74 10.19
C THR A 123 2.81 2.89 8.67
N VAL A 124 1.58 2.87 8.15
CA VAL A 124 1.30 3.06 6.71
C VAL A 124 1.62 4.49 6.27
N ALA A 125 1.37 5.51 7.10
CA ALA A 125 1.73 6.90 6.80
C ALA A 125 3.24 7.06 6.57
N GLU A 126 4.06 6.35 7.33
CA GLU A 126 5.52 6.29 7.15
C GLU A 126 5.94 5.53 5.88
N GLY A 127 5.00 4.85 5.21
CA GLY A 127 5.27 4.02 4.04
C GLY A 127 5.72 2.61 4.36
N ASN A 128 5.52 2.16 5.60
CA ASN A 128 5.84 0.81 6.04
C ASN A 128 4.63 -0.12 5.86
N PRO A 129 4.84 -1.38 5.44
CA PRO A 129 3.74 -2.33 5.28
C PRO A 129 3.19 -2.79 6.63
N VAL A 130 1.86 -2.96 6.69
CA VAL A 130 1.16 -3.54 7.84
C VAL A 130 0.38 -4.77 7.38
N LEU A 131 0.75 -5.92 7.90
CA LEU A 131 0.04 -7.16 7.65
C LEU A 131 -0.33 -7.81 8.98
N SER A 132 -1.59 -8.23 9.11
CA SER A 132 -1.98 -9.08 10.24
C SER A 132 -1.21 -10.40 10.19
N PRO A 133 -1.05 -11.13 11.32
CA PRO A 133 -0.41 -12.45 11.32
C PRO A 133 -1.04 -13.42 10.31
N VAL A 134 -2.36 -13.35 10.12
CA VAL A 134 -3.10 -14.14 9.14
C VAL A 134 -2.72 -13.74 7.72
N ALA A 135 -2.69 -12.44 7.42
CA ALA A 135 -2.27 -11.93 6.10
C ALA A 135 -0.81 -12.32 5.81
N THR A 136 0.08 -12.21 6.80
CA THR A 136 1.48 -12.62 6.69
C THR A 136 1.60 -14.11 6.35
N ALA A 137 0.88 -14.99 7.08
CA ALA A 137 0.90 -16.42 6.81
C ALA A 137 0.44 -16.76 5.38
N ARG A 138 -0.54 -16.02 4.85
CA ARG A 138 -1.05 -16.18 3.47
C ARG A 138 -0.06 -15.71 2.42
N VAL A 139 0.59 -14.58 2.64
CA VAL A 139 1.69 -14.12 1.76
C VAL A 139 2.81 -15.15 1.72
N ILE A 140 3.19 -15.70 2.86
CA ILE A 140 4.19 -16.78 2.95
C ILE A 140 3.69 -18.02 2.19
N ALA A 141 2.44 -18.45 2.41
CA ALA A 141 1.88 -19.61 1.71
C ALA A 141 1.81 -19.39 0.19
N ALA A 142 1.44 -18.20 -0.28
CA ALA A 142 1.44 -17.85 -1.69
C ALA A 142 2.87 -17.82 -2.29
N ALA A 143 3.86 -17.38 -1.49
CA ALA A 143 5.26 -17.34 -1.91
C ALA A 143 5.95 -18.71 -1.88
N THR A 144 5.51 -19.63 -1.00
CA THR A 144 6.15 -20.94 -0.75
C THR A 144 5.32 -22.14 -1.20
N GLY A 145 4.02 -21.95 -1.51
CA GLY A 145 3.08 -23.01 -1.91
C GLY A 145 3.44 -23.66 -3.24
N PRO A 146 2.98 -24.90 -3.49
CA PRO A 146 3.13 -25.53 -4.80
C PRO A 146 2.42 -24.67 -5.84
N ARG A 147 3.17 -24.18 -6.81
CA ARG A 147 2.84 -23.27 -7.89
C ARG A 147 1.37 -23.34 -8.32
N SER A 148 0.56 -22.38 -7.92
CA SER A 148 -0.69 -22.08 -8.63
C SER A 148 -0.31 -21.64 -10.05
N ALA A 149 -0.87 -22.33 -11.04
CA ALA A 149 -0.43 -22.36 -12.44
C ALA A 149 -0.61 -21.04 -13.23
N HIS A 150 -0.71 -19.88 -12.58
CA HIS A 150 -1.05 -18.62 -13.25
C HIS A 150 -0.05 -17.47 -13.04
N VAL A 151 0.96 -17.62 -12.22
CA VAL A 151 2.10 -16.69 -12.19
C VAL A 151 3.34 -17.47 -12.60
N ARG A 152 3.63 -17.49 -13.90
CA ARG A 152 4.95 -17.90 -14.37
C ARG A 152 5.96 -16.96 -13.75
N ARG A 153 6.75 -17.45 -12.77
CA ARG A 153 7.98 -16.74 -12.39
C ARG A 153 8.77 -16.49 -13.68
N PRO A 154 9.15 -15.24 -13.97
CA PRO A 154 10.02 -14.99 -15.08
C PRO A 154 11.27 -15.86 -14.92
N SER A 155 11.80 -16.38 -16.02
CA SER A 155 13.15 -16.99 -15.99
C SER A 155 14.14 -15.91 -15.52
N ARG A 156 15.25 -16.30 -14.92
CA ARG A 156 16.32 -15.37 -14.53
C ARG A 156 16.66 -14.37 -15.64
N GLU A 157 16.75 -14.85 -16.86
CA GLU A 157 17.00 -14.01 -18.04
C GLU A 157 15.90 -12.99 -18.29
N ALA A 158 14.62 -13.36 -18.13
CA ALA A 158 13.49 -12.45 -18.25
C ALA A 158 13.46 -11.43 -17.10
N ALA A 159 13.84 -11.84 -15.88
CA ALA A 159 13.96 -10.92 -14.74
C ALA A 159 15.11 -9.91 -14.97
N LEU A 160 16.27 -10.37 -15.40
CA LEU A 160 17.40 -9.49 -15.76
C LEU A 160 17.03 -8.50 -16.86
N ASN A 161 16.34 -8.94 -17.92
CA ASN A 161 15.90 -8.08 -19.02
C ASN A 161 14.93 -7.00 -18.52
N ARG A 162 14.02 -7.31 -17.61
CA ARG A 162 13.12 -6.30 -17.00
C ARG A 162 13.91 -5.32 -16.13
N LEU A 163 14.82 -5.78 -15.30
CA LEU A 163 15.65 -4.91 -14.45
C LEU A 163 16.60 -4.02 -15.27
N SER A 164 17.05 -4.45 -16.44
CA SER A 164 17.92 -3.67 -17.32
C SER A 164 17.24 -2.40 -17.91
N THR A 165 15.91 -2.31 -17.84
CA THR A 165 15.16 -1.11 -18.27
C THR A 165 15.17 0.01 -17.23
N LEU A 166 15.63 -0.29 -16.00
CA LEU A 166 15.66 0.64 -14.90
C LEU A 166 16.87 1.58 -14.98
N THR A 167 16.67 2.81 -14.57
CA THR A 167 17.78 3.71 -14.26
C THR A 167 18.53 3.22 -13.02
N GLU A 168 19.76 3.70 -12.84
CA GLU A 168 20.59 3.33 -11.69
C GLU A 168 19.86 3.58 -10.35
N ARG A 169 19.18 4.73 -10.20
CA ARG A 169 18.41 5.10 -9.01
C ARG A 169 17.18 4.22 -8.78
N GLU A 170 16.50 3.86 -9.83
CA GLU A 170 15.37 2.91 -9.75
C GLU A 170 15.85 1.51 -9.38
N LEU A 171 16.98 1.06 -9.91
CA LEU A 171 17.56 -0.24 -9.56
C LEU A 171 18.03 -0.27 -8.10
N GLU A 172 18.68 0.80 -7.61
CA GLU A 172 19.04 0.94 -6.19
C GLU A 172 17.79 0.88 -5.29
N THR A 173 16.72 1.58 -5.68
CA THR A 173 15.44 1.53 -4.96
C THR A 173 14.83 0.13 -4.99
N ALA A 174 14.83 -0.55 -6.13
CA ALA A 174 14.32 -1.92 -6.26
C ALA A 174 15.07 -2.91 -5.38
N ARG A 175 16.41 -2.80 -5.32
CA ARG A 175 17.24 -3.63 -4.43
C ARG A 175 16.98 -3.35 -2.95
N ALA A 176 16.86 -2.09 -2.56
CA ALA A 176 16.51 -1.72 -1.20
C ALA A 176 15.13 -2.25 -0.78
N ILE A 177 14.16 -2.29 -1.73
CA ILE A 177 12.87 -2.94 -1.54
C ILE A 177 13.04 -4.46 -1.35
N ALA A 178 13.90 -5.10 -2.12
CA ALA A 178 14.17 -6.53 -2.00
C ALA A 178 14.87 -6.89 -0.66
N ASP A 179 15.67 -5.97 -0.12
CA ASP A 179 16.26 -6.05 1.22
C ASP A 179 15.22 -5.88 2.35
N GLY A 180 13.96 -5.58 2.03
CA GLY A 180 12.87 -5.40 2.99
C GLY A 180 12.78 -4.02 3.63
N LEU A 181 13.55 -3.02 3.16
CA LEU A 181 13.59 -1.68 3.75
C LEU A 181 12.30 -0.90 3.50
N GLY A 182 11.79 -0.18 4.50
CA GLY A 182 10.69 0.78 4.37
C GLY A 182 11.11 2.07 3.63
N ASN A 183 10.13 2.89 3.23
CA ASN A 183 10.45 4.13 2.50
C ASN A 183 11.36 5.11 3.27
N PRO A 184 11.23 5.29 4.61
CA PRO A 184 12.16 6.11 5.37
C PRO A 184 13.59 5.57 5.35
N GLU A 185 13.77 4.27 5.51
CA GLU A 185 15.08 3.61 5.50
C GLU A 185 15.73 3.69 4.11
N ILE A 186 14.93 3.56 3.04
CA ILE A 186 15.39 3.74 1.66
C ILE A 186 15.81 5.20 1.45
N ALA A 187 15.02 6.15 1.93
CA ALA A 187 15.33 7.58 1.85
C ALA A 187 16.67 7.91 2.51
N GLU A 188 16.90 7.38 3.70
CA GLU A 188 18.18 7.53 4.42
C GLU A 188 19.34 6.87 3.66
N ARG A 189 19.19 5.61 3.26
CA ARG A 189 20.21 4.83 2.54
C ARG A 189 20.63 5.48 1.22
N LEU A 190 19.66 5.99 0.46
CA LEU A 190 19.91 6.62 -0.84
C LEU A 190 20.13 8.13 -0.76
N ARG A 191 20.00 8.74 0.42
CA ARG A 191 20.13 10.18 0.69
C ARG A 191 19.18 11.02 -0.18
N ILE A 192 17.92 10.63 -0.24
CA ILE A 192 16.82 11.30 -0.96
C ILE A 192 15.63 11.50 -0.03
N SER A 193 14.61 12.26 -0.46
CA SER A 193 13.39 12.42 0.33
C SER A 193 12.50 11.18 0.24
N VAL A 194 11.66 10.96 1.26
CA VAL A 194 10.62 9.91 1.24
C VAL A 194 9.66 10.09 0.06
N ALA A 195 9.34 11.34 -0.30
CA ALA A 195 8.53 11.65 -1.48
C ALA A 195 9.22 11.17 -2.77
N THR A 196 10.55 11.32 -2.88
CA THR A 196 11.33 10.83 -4.01
C THR A 196 11.33 9.30 -4.06
N VAL A 197 11.42 8.62 -2.91
CA VAL A 197 11.31 7.15 -2.85
C VAL A 197 9.94 6.69 -3.34
N LYS A 198 8.85 7.35 -2.91
CA LYS A 198 7.49 7.06 -3.39
C LYS A 198 7.38 7.23 -4.92
N ALA A 199 7.95 8.30 -5.48
CA ALA A 199 7.98 8.53 -6.92
C ALA A 199 8.76 7.43 -7.67
N HIS A 200 9.94 7.05 -7.17
CA HIS A 200 10.69 5.93 -7.76
C HIS A 200 9.93 4.61 -7.69
N THR A 201 9.27 4.31 -6.55
CA THR A 201 8.45 3.10 -6.40
C THR A 201 7.28 3.09 -7.38
N GLY A 202 6.60 4.23 -7.60
CA GLY A 202 5.56 4.34 -8.63
C GLY A 202 6.09 4.08 -10.05
N ASN A 203 7.27 4.63 -10.38
CA ASN A 203 7.92 4.35 -11.67
C ASN A 203 8.33 2.88 -11.82
N LEU A 204 8.76 2.22 -10.74
CA LEU A 204 9.09 0.81 -10.74
C LEU A 204 7.87 -0.05 -11.07
N PHE A 205 6.70 0.25 -10.52
CA PHE A 205 5.47 -0.48 -10.85
C PHE A 205 5.16 -0.40 -12.34
N ALA A 206 5.23 0.79 -12.93
CA ALA A 206 4.96 0.99 -14.35
C ALA A 206 6.00 0.32 -15.27
N LYS A 207 7.31 0.49 -14.98
CA LYS A 207 8.40 -0.02 -15.83
C LYS A 207 8.55 -1.53 -15.74
N LEU A 208 8.36 -2.09 -14.55
CA LEU A 208 8.49 -3.53 -14.33
C LEU A 208 7.18 -4.28 -14.57
N ASP A 209 6.09 -3.58 -14.94
CA ASP A 209 4.76 -4.17 -15.10
C ASP A 209 4.41 -5.06 -13.90
N VAL A 210 4.51 -4.49 -12.70
CA VAL A 210 4.24 -5.14 -11.42
C VAL A 210 3.23 -4.32 -10.64
N GLU A 211 2.40 -4.99 -9.86
CA GLU A 211 1.26 -4.38 -9.17
C GLU A 211 1.55 -4.02 -7.71
N ASN A 212 2.64 -4.55 -7.16
CA ASN A 212 2.98 -4.31 -5.75
C ASN A 212 4.48 -4.46 -5.45
N ARG A 213 4.85 -3.97 -4.24
CA ARG A 213 6.22 -3.97 -3.74
C ARG A 213 6.82 -5.38 -3.58
N VAL A 214 5.98 -6.37 -3.25
CA VAL A 214 6.43 -7.77 -3.09
C VAL A 214 6.86 -8.33 -4.44
N GLN A 215 6.15 -7.99 -5.53
CA GLN A 215 6.54 -8.41 -6.88
C GLN A 215 7.86 -7.77 -7.33
N ILE A 216 8.17 -6.53 -6.93
CA ILE A 216 9.50 -5.93 -7.16
C ILE A 216 10.57 -6.76 -6.45
N ALA A 217 10.37 -7.07 -5.17
CA ALA A 217 11.31 -7.84 -4.37
C ALA A 217 11.56 -9.25 -4.96
N LEU A 218 10.50 -9.94 -5.37
CA LEU A 218 10.58 -11.25 -6.01
C LEU A 218 11.33 -11.17 -7.36
N LEU A 219 11.06 -10.16 -8.17
CA LEU A 219 11.73 -9.98 -9.46
C LEU A 219 13.24 -9.73 -9.32
N VAL A 220 13.64 -8.90 -8.35
CA VAL A 220 15.06 -8.69 -8.03
C VAL A 220 15.72 -10.00 -7.59
N ARG A 221 15.06 -10.74 -6.72
CA ARG A 221 15.55 -12.03 -6.22
C ARG A 221 15.67 -13.08 -7.33
N ASP A 222 14.66 -13.19 -8.21
CA ASP A 222 14.68 -14.11 -9.36
C ASP A 222 15.81 -13.76 -10.38
N ALA A 223 16.31 -12.54 -10.36
CA ALA A 223 17.45 -12.12 -11.19
C ALA A 223 18.81 -12.42 -10.54
N GLU A 224 18.87 -12.51 -9.21
CA GLU A 224 20.11 -12.77 -8.44
C GLU A 224 20.36 -14.27 -8.25
N ASP A 225 19.31 -15.12 -8.24
CA ASP A 225 19.39 -16.58 -8.20
C ASP A 225 19.78 -17.17 -9.57
#